data_0b3b33e0b488bcaa213cc32e6d2353e2
#
_entry.id   0b3b33e0b488bcaa213cc32e6d2353e2
#
_cell.length_a   1.000
_cell.length_b   1.000
_cell.length_c   1.000
_cell.angle_alpha   90.00
_cell.angle_beta   90.00
_cell.angle_gamma   90.00
#
_symmetry.space_group_name_H-M   'P 1'
#
loop_
_entity.id
_entity.type
_entity.pdbx_description
1 polymer ?
#
loop_
_entity_poly.entity_id
_entity_poly.type
_entity_poly.pdbx_seq_one_letter_code
_entity_poly.pdbx_strand_id
1 'polypeptide(L)'
;MKPLRKQGIIIFSILALILVACGGATEETSEVEEVVAEEVTETLDSPAVTTACTVKTGVGITEEACPEVISNIPTGADPTKGCIYLGMLNDYSGPFGAAGPALDIGQRAFWLWANSTGGIGDYSVAIREGFDASYNPQKHLEGYNSLKDSVAAFSMSLGTPQTLFILDNLNEDDMVAVPMSWWSGWAYKGVDASTVIEFGTQYCADGMNAMDWASANAGPLTGGLVDINTVGIIGYESDYGKDFAFGIKAAAANAGVEVAWEYLAPPTEFDVTQAVGLLVTKPVDAYFLATGLAVAPQVAGGAAQQGVTPFAMFLGTSYNDAFVAEGSAVKGLFESGLIYAMSFGIAPYEADTVGHATMRQTLGQITDSASTFFVGGWGSQYHLKGVLEAAVKGGDLTRAGIRRAATNVTVSSDGMMPEKKLGSGLPDVASTITKPDGSVGSGAVVVKKDYVGPSASAYDWSVGCLLYTSDAADERQ
;
A
#
# COMPACT_ATOMS: atom_id res chain seq x y z
N MET A 1 17.52 -60.40 13.32
CA MET A 1 16.55 -61.48 13.67
C MET A 1 15.37 -60.87 14.36
N LYS A 2 14.19 -61.13 13.79
CA LYS A 2 12.82 -60.86 14.26
C LYS A 2 12.21 -59.50 13.92
N PRO A 3 10.85 -59.46 13.76
CA PRO A 3 10.32 -59.23 12.43
C PRO A 3 9.35 -58.01 12.37
N LEU A 4 9.00 -57.64 11.13
CA LEU A 4 7.98 -56.67 10.75
C LEU A 4 6.61 -56.97 11.38
N ARG A 5 5.94 -55.92 11.82
CA ARG A 5 4.50 -55.90 12.00
C ARG A 5 3.86 -54.86 11.07
N LYS A 6 3.11 -55.38 10.10
CA LYS A 6 2.21 -54.63 9.23
C LYS A 6 1.05 -54.12 10.07
N GLN A 7 0.72 -52.82 9.98
CA GLN A 7 -0.60 -52.31 10.35
C GLN A 7 -1.20 -51.61 9.14
N GLY A 8 -2.44 -52.02 8.84
CA GLY A 8 -3.18 -51.62 7.66
C GLY A 8 -3.72 -50.22 7.75
N ILE A 9 -3.71 -49.55 6.62
CA ILE A 9 -4.30 -48.26 6.38
C ILE A 9 -5.78 -48.47 6.07
N ILE A 10 -6.68 -47.97 6.93
CA ILE A 10 -8.10 -47.85 6.63
C ILE A 10 -8.31 -46.45 6.06
N ILE A 11 -8.61 -46.40 4.77
CA ILE A 11 -8.99 -45.18 4.07
C ILE A 11 -10.45 -44.91 4.37
N PHE A 12 -10.76 -43.90 5.17
CA PHE A 12 -12.10 -43.32 5.28
C PHE A 12 -12.23 -42.21 4.26
N SER A 13 -12.98 -42.48 3.20
CA SER A 13 -13.43 -41.43 2.27
C SER A 13 -14.57 -40.65 2.93
N ILE A 14 -14.28 -39.44 3.36
CA ILE A 14 -15.32 -38.48 3.78
C ILE A 14 -15.69 -37.65 2.56
N LEU A 15 -16.87 -37.90 2.03
CA LEU A 15 -17.50 -37.09 0.99
C LEU A 15 -18.11 -35.85 1.66
N ALA A 16 -17.45 -34.71 1.57
CA ALA A 16 -18.00 -33.44 2.06
C ALA A 16 -18.96 -32.86 1.04
N LEU A 17 -20.26 -32.89 1.35
CA LEU A 17 -21.29 -32.12 0.65
C LEU A 17 -21.15 -30.65 1.04
N ILE A 18 -20.76 -29.80 0.09
CA ILE A 18 -20.80 -28.35 0.25
C ILE A 18 -22.21 -27.88 -0.14
N LEU A 19 -23.02 -27.57 0.87
CA LEU A 19 -24.27 -26.80 0.69
C LEU A 19 -23.93 -25.31 0.75
N VAL A 20 -24.02 -24.63 -0.40
CA VAL A 20 -23.99 -23.17 -0.46
C VAL A 20 -25.42 -22.69 -0.25
N ALA A 21 -25.69 -22.11 0.92
CA ALA A 21 -26.94 -21.43 1.22
C ALA A 21 -26.79 -19.92 0.99
N CYS A 22 -27.58 -19.36 0.08
CA CYS A 22 -27.84 -17.93 0.05
C CYS A 22 -28.76 -17.60 1.23
N GLY A 23 -28.21 -16.85 2.21
CA GLY A 23 -28.85 -16.66 3.50
C GLY A 23 -29.81 -15.49 3.57
N GLY A 24 -30.84 -15.67 4.33
CA GLY A 24 -31.58 -14.63 5.03
C GLY A 24 -32.02 -15.25 6.35
N ALA A 25 -31.62 -14.61 7.45
CA ALA A 25 -31.92 -15.08 8.79
C ALA A 25 -33.32 -14.66 9.23
N THR A 26 -34.09 -15.60 9.78
CA THR A 26 -35.06 -15.34 10.88
C THR A 26 -35.11 -16.59 11.74
N GLU A 27 -34.82 -16.43 13.03
CA GLU A 27 -35.07 -17.44 14.07
C GLU A 27 -36.55 -17.52 14.39
N GLU A 28 -37.09 -18.75 14.42
CA GLU A 28 -38.21 -19.09 15.30
C GLU A 28 -38.12 -20.56 15.70
N THR A 29 -38.17 -20.77 17.00
CA THR A 29 -38.21 -22.07 17.68
C THR A 29 -39.62 -22.68 17.66
N SER A 30 -39.76 -24.00 17.35
CA SER A 30 -40.77 -24.84 18.03
C SER A 30 -40.58 -26.33 17.73
N GLU A 31 -40.55 -27.06 18.79
CA GLU A 31 -41.04 -28.40 19.13
C GLU A 31 -41.10 -29.56 18.10
N VAL A 32 -40.55 -30.68 18.60
CA VAL A 32 -40.47 -32.00 17.99
C VAL A 32 -41.80 -32.74 18.15
N GLU A 33 -42.34 -33.22 17.07
CA GLU A 33 -43.31 -34.34 17.08
C GLU A 33 -42.85 -35.43 16.11
N GLU A 34 -42.76 -36.64 16.65
CA GLU A 34 -42.35 -37.87 16.01
C GLU A 34 -43.55 -38.45 15.23
N VAL A 35 -43.44 -38.58 13.89
CA VAL A 35 -44.44 -39.33 13.08
C VAL A 35 -43.72 -40.29 12.14
N VAL A 36 -44.25 -41.52 12.21
CA VAL A 36 -43.82 -42.77 11.60
C VAL A 36 -43.72 -42.69 10.07
N ALA A 37 -42.71 -43.32 9.51
CA ALA A 37 -42.42 -43.43 8.09
C ALA A 37 -43.42 -44.31 7.34
N GLU A 38 -43.97 -43.82 6.24
CA GLU A 38 -44.57 -44.61 5.19
C GLU A 38 -43.77 -44.41 3.89
N GLU A 39 -43.31 -45.50 3.32
CA GLU A 39 -42.42 -45.57 2.16
C GLU A 39 -43.22 -45.32 0.88
N VAL A 40 -43.05 -44.16 0.24
CA VAL A 40 -43.58 -43.89 -1.12
C VAL A 40 -42.42 -43.63 -2.05
N THR A 41 -42.11 -44.59 -2.91
CA THR A 41 -41.19 -44.44 -4.03
C THR A 41 -41.87 -43.67 -5.14
N GLU A 42 -41.65 -42.37 -5.25
CA GLU A 42 -41.89 -41.59 -6.47
C GLU A 42 -40.56 -41.15 -7.06
N THR A 43 -40.32 -41.57 -8.30
CA THR A 43 -39.22 -41.10 -9.14
C THR A 43 -39.53 -39.68 -9.57
N LEU A 44 -38.90 -38.70 -8.93
CA LEU A 44 -38.92 -37.30 -9.36
C LEU A 44 -37.69 -37.02 -10.24
N ASP A 45 -37.88 -37.14 -11.56
CA ASP A 45 -37.07 -36.46 -12.56
C ASP A 45 -37.40 -34.96 -12.47
N SER A 46 -36.71 -34.24 -11.61
CA SER A 46 -36.66 -32.76 -11.63
C SER A 46 -35.37 -32.33 -12.28
N PRO A 47 -35.41 -31.58 -13.38
CA PRO A 47 -34.20 -30.93 -13.87
C PRO A 47 -33.74 -29.95 -12.81
N ALA A 48 -32.51 -30.14 -12.29
CA ALA A 48 -31.86 -29.17 -11.45
C ALA A 48 -31.69 -27.88 -12.26
N VAL A 49 -32.60 -26.93 -12.06
CA VAL A 49 -32.41 -25.55 -12.52
C VAL A 49 -31.31 -24.95 -11.62
N THR A 50 -30.07 -25.14 -12.01
CA THR A 50 -28.98 -24.30 -11.53
C THR A 50 -29.22 -22.90 -12.09
N THR A 51 -29.99 -22.08 -11.39
CA THR A 51 -29.96 -20.64 -11.59
C THR A 51 -28.54 -20.21 -11.20
N ALA A 52 -27.67 -20.05 -12.21
CA ALA A 52 -26.43 -19.32 -12.01
C ALA A 52 -26.84 -17.96 -11.45
N CYS A 53 -26.45 -17.66 -10.20
CA CYS A 53 -26.61 -16.32 -9.64
C CYS A 53 -25.78 -15.39 -10.52
N THR A 54 -26.44 -14.63 -11.41
CA THR A 54 -25.78 -13.61 -12.22
C THR A 54 -25.24 -12.55 -11.27
N VAL A 55 -23.91 -12.29 -11.35
CA VAL A 55 -23.27 -11.23 -10.58
C VAL A 55 -23.91 -9.90 -10.95
N LYS A 56 -24.41 -9.16 -9.96
CA LYS A 56 -24.93 -7.81 -10.18
C LYS A 56 -23.79 -6.87 -10.52
N THR A 57 -23.87 -6.19 -11.65
CA THR A 57 -22.83 -5.27 -12.16
C THR A 57 -23.26 -3.81 -12.01
N GLY A 58 -22.31 -2.89 -12.09
CA GLY A 58 -22.50 -1.44 -11.98
C GLY A 58 -21.65 -0.64 -12.96
N VAL A 59 -21.50 0.63 -12.68
CA VAL A 59 -20.67 1.54 -13.49
C VAL A 59 -19.24 1.01 -13.61
N GLY A 60 -18.64 1.14 -14.79
CA GLY A 60 -17.28 0.69 -15.06
C GLY A 60 -17.12 -0.81 -15.29
N ILE A 61 -18.24 -1.55 -15.43
CA ILE A 61 -18.24 -2.99 -15.73
C ILE A 61 -19.08 -3.24 -16.98
N THR A 62 -18.50 -3.96 -17.94
CA THR A 62 -19.14 -4.27 -19.23
C THR A 62 -19.08 -5.76 -19.53
N GLU A 63 -20.02 -6.25 -20.33
CA GLU A 63 -19.96 -7.60 -20.91
C GLU A 63 -18.97 -7.67 -22.10
N GLU A 64 -18.61 -6.52 -22.66
CA GLU A 64 -17.61 -6.44 -23.74
C GLU A 64 -16.21 -6.68 -23.15
N ALA A 65 -15.35 -7.36 -23.91
CA ALA A 65 -13.98 -7.63 -23.51
C ALA A 65 -13.18 -6.33 -23.27
N CYS A 66 -12.22 -6.37 -22.35
CA CYS A 66 -11.26 -5.28 -22.20
C CYS A 66 -10.45 -5.08 -23.47
N PRO A 67 -9.98 -3.84 -23.76
CA PRO A 67 -9.02 -3.58 -24.83
C PRO A 67 -7.74 -4.42 -24.65
N GLU A 68 -7.15 -4.87 -25.76
CA GLU A 68 -5.90 -5.64 -25.74
C GLU A 68 -4.71 -4.84 -25.20
N VAL A 69 -4.71 -3.52 -25.45
CA VAL A 69 -3.62 -2.59 -25.10
C VAL A 69 -4.21 -1.29 -24.57
N ILE A 70 -3.64 -0.77 -23.47
CA ILE A 70 -3.89 0.59 -22.97
C ILE A 70 -2.53 1.19 -22.57
N SER A 71 -2.28 2.46 -22.92
CA SER A 71 -1.00 3.16 -22.65
C SER A 71 0.22 2.38 -23.17
N ASN A 72 0.10 1.74 -24.33
CA ASN A 72 1.11 0.89 -24.97
C ASN A 72 1.52 -0.36 -24.14
N ILE A 73 0.76 -0.73 -23.12
CA ILE A 73 0.99 -1.93 -22.30
C ILE A 73 -0.13 -2.93 -22.58
N PRO A 74 0.20 -4.21 -22.86
CA PRO A 74 -0.79 -5.26 -23.01
C PRO A 74 -1.62 -5.43 -21.72
N THR A 75 -2.92 -5.61 -21.87
CA THR A 75 -3.79 -5.88 -20.70
C THR A 75 -3.82 -7.35 -20.29
N GLY A 76 -3.44 -8.25 -21.20
CA GLY A 76 -3.58 -9.69 -20.99
C GLY A 76 -5.03 -10.17 -20.88
N ALA A 77 -5.98 -9.34 -21.33
CA ALA A 77 -7.40 -9.63 -21.21
C ALA A 77 -7.81 -10.85 -22.04
N ASP A 78 -8.70 -11.66 -21.47
CA ASP A 78 -9.37 -12.76 -22.16
C ASP A 78 -10.51 -12.18 -23.02
N PRO A 79 -10.50 -12.38 -24.36
CA PRO A 79 -11.53 -11.83 -25.24
C PRO A 79 -12.92 -12.45 -25.05
N THR A 80 -13.04 -13.51 -24.26
CA THR A 80 -14.32 -14.18 -23.94
C THR A 80 -14.94 -13.68 -22.63
N LYS A 81 -14.25 -12.80 -21.90
CA LYS A 81 -14.67 -12.24 -20.60
C LYS A 81 -15.10 -10.79 -20.74
N GLY A 82 -15.98 -10.35 -19.82
CA GLY A 82 -16.29 -8.93 -19.66
C GLY A 82 -15.11 -8.12 -19.12
N CYS A 83 -15.31 -6.83 -18.94
CA CYS A 83 -14.27 -5.90 -18.49
C CYS A 83 -14.67 -5.13 -17.22
N ILE A 84 -13.78 -5.11 -16.21
CA ILE A 84 -13.81 -4.19 -15.09
C ILE A 84 -12.82 -3.07 -15.37
N TYR A 85 -13.31 -1.84 -15.52
CA TYR A 85 -12.48 -0.66 -15.72
C TYR A 85 -12.12 -0.01 -14.39
N LEU A 86 -10.83 0.26 -14.19
CA LEU A 86 -10.27 0.98 -13.05
C LEU A 86 -9.78 2.36 -13.48
N GLY A 87 -9.94 3.36 -12.61
CA GLY A 87 -9.36 4.69 -12.76
C GLY A 87 -7.98 4.78 -12.14
N MET A 88 -7.19 5.79 -12.54
CA MET A 88 -5.88 6.08 -11.98
C MET A 88 -5.71 7.60 -11.88
N LEU A 89 -5.48 8.09 -10.66
CA LEU A 89 -5.14 9.48 -10.36
C LEU A 89 -3.69 9.50 -9.88
N ASN A 90 -2.78 9.99 -10.72
CA ASN A 90 -1.34 9.88 -10.54
C ASN A 90 -0.67 11.28 -10.53
N ASP A 91 0.61 11.30 -10.23
CA ASP A 91 1.49 12.45 -10.41
C ASP A 91 2.56 12.09 -11.45
N TYR A 92 2.47 12.70 -12.64
CA TYR A 92 3.48 12.54 -13.70
C TYR A 92 4.35 13.78 -13.85
N SER A 93 3.98 14.92 -13.29
CA SER A 93 4.65 16.21 -13.51
C SER A 93 4.94 17.02 -12.24
N GLY A 94 4.44 16.59 -11.09
CA GLY A 94 4.63 17.25 -9.79
C GLY A 94 5.81 16.71 -8.97
N PRO A 95 5.80 16.93 -7.65
CA PRO A 95 6.88 16.54 -6.73
C PRO A 95 7.22 15.04 -6.72
N PHE A 96 6.29 14.16 -7.09
CA PHE A 96 6.44 12.71 -7.20
C PHE A 96 6.44 12.21 -8.65
N GLY A 97 6.54 13.13 -9.63
CA GLY A 97 6.51 12.80 -11.05
C GLY A 97 7.59 11.82 -11.50
N ALA A 98 8.71 11.74 -10.79
CA ALA A 98 9.74 10.73 -11.06
C ALA A 98 9.31 9.29 -10.64
N ALA A 99 8.33 9.15 -9.73
CA ALA A 99 7.79 7.86 -9.31
C ALA A 99 6.55 7.44 -10.13
N GLY A 100 5.76 8.41 -10.59
CA GLY A 100 4.46 8.17 -11.21
C GLY A 100 4.46 7.15 -12.35
N PRO A 101 5.37 7.23 -13.33
CA PRO A 101 5.45 6.24 -14.41
C PRO A 101 5.74 4.82 -13.93
N ALA A 102 6.62 4.65 -12.94
CA ALA A 102 6.97 3.33 -12.40
C ALA A 102 5.81 2.71 -11.61
N LEU A 103 5.07 3.52 -10.84
CA LEU A 103 3.85 3.10 -10.16
C LEU A 103 2.79 2.63 -11.15
N ASP A 104 2.55 3.40 -12.23
CA ASP A 104 1.60 3.07 -13.30
C ASP A 104 1.96 1.74 -13.98
N ILE A 105 3.21 1.60 -14.41
CA ILE A 105 3.70 0.35 -15.05
C ILE A 105 3.57 -0.83 -14.09
N GLY A 106 3.90 -0.67 -12.81
CA GLY A 106 3.77 -1.71 -11.79
C GLY A 106 2.33 -2.20 -11.64
N GLN A 107 1.36 -1.30 -11.62
CA GLN A 107 -0.07 -1.64 -11.55
C GLN A 107 -0.57 -2.35 -12.82
N ARG A 108 -0.21 -1.84 -14.01
CA ARG A 108 -0.61 -2.47 -15.29
C ARG A 108 0.00 -3.85 -15.44
N ALA A 109 1.25 -4.03 -15.05
CA ALA A 109 1.90 -5.33 -15.05
C ALA A 109 1.19 -6.33 -14.10
N PHE A 110 0.75 -5.88 -12.92
CA PHE A 110 -0.04 -6.72 -12.03
C PHE A 110 -1.33 -7.20 -12.69
N TRP A 111 -2.07 -6.32 -13.35
CA TRP A 111 -3.32 -6.69 -13.99
C TRP A 111 -3.10 -7.49 -15.28
N LEU A 112 -2.00 -7.29 -16.01
CA LEU A 112 -1.57 -8.19 -17.08
C LEU A 112 -1.39 -9.62 -16.55
N TRP A 113 -0.67 -9.79 -15.46
CA TRP A 113 -0.52 -11.09 -14.81
C TRP A 113 -1.85 -11.66 -14.32
N ALA A 114 -2.63 -10.89 -13.59
CA ALA A 114 -3.92 -11.32 -13.03
C ALA A 114 -4.87 -11.79 -14.13
N ASN A 115 -4.98 -11.04 -15.23
CA ASN A 115 -5.81 -11.40 -16.38
C ASN A 115 -5.32 -12.70 -17.06
N SER A 116 -4.00 -12.83 -17.27
CA SER A 116 -3.40 -14.02 -17.89
C SER A 116 -3.53 -15.28 -17.02
N THR A 117 -3.79 -15.12 -15.71
CA THR A 117 -3.98 -16.22 -14.76
C THR A 117 -5.44 -16.46 -14.36
N GLY A 118 -6.38 -15.83 -15.08
CA GLY A 118 -7.81 -16.10 -14.93
C GLY A 118 -8.68 -14.88 -14.63
N GLY A 119 -8.12 -13.70 -14.39
CA GLY A 119 -8.87 -12.46 -14.13
C GLY A 119 -9.66 -12.49 -12.83
N ILE A 120 -10.81 -11.84 -12.81
CA ILE A 120 -11.72 -11.73 -11.67
C ILE A 120 -13.07 -12.39 -12.04
N GLY A 121 -13.23 -13.67 -11.76
CA GLY A 121 -14.41 -14.42 -12.20
C GLY A 121 -14.55 -14.38 -13.73
N ASP A 122 -15.71 -13.92 -14.22
CA ASP A 122 -16.00 -13.80 -15.66
C ASP A 122 -15.51 -12.47 -16.29
N TYR A 123 -14.60 -11.77 -15.62
CA TYR A 123 -14.08 -10.47 -16.05
C TYR A 123 -12.56 -10.45 -16.11
N SER A 124 -12.04 -9.72 -17.10
CA SER A 124 -10.70 -9.16 -17.09
C SER A 124 -10.72 -7.76 -16.48
N VAL A 125 -9.57 -7.21 -16.13
CA VAL A 125 -9.45 -5.87 -15.53
C VAL A 125 -8.56 -5.00 -16.41
N ALA A 126 -8.96 -3.75 -16.61
CA ALA A 126 -8.20 -2.77 -17.38
C ALA A 126 -8.15 -1.41 -16.67
N ILE A 127 -6.95 -0.84 -16.51
CA ILE A 127 -6.78 0.51 -15.98
C ILE A 127 -6.90 1.49 -17.12
N ARG A 128 -7.81 2.49 -17.02
CA ARG A 128 -7.93 3.60 -17.98
C ARG A 128 -6.61 4.38 -18.09
N GLU A 129 -6.49 5.28 -19.06
CA GLU A 129 -5.37 6.23 -19.12
C GLU A 129 -5.25 6.97 -17.78
N GLY A 130 -4.03 7.07 -17.26
CA GLY A 130 -3.77 7.75 -15.98
C GLY A 130 -3.97 9.26 -16.12
N PHE A 131 -4.66 9.86 -15.14
CA PHE A 131 -4.83 11.31 -15.07
C PHE A 131 -3.67 11.93 -14.28
N ASP A 132 -2.98 12.93 -14.87
CA ASP A 132 -1.92 13.69 -14.19
C ASP A 132 -2.51 14.78 -13.28
N ALA A 133 -2.59 14.48 -12.00
CA ALA A 133 -3.02 15.45 -10.99
C ALA A 133 -1.90 16.42 -10.56
N SER A 134 -0.66 16.22 -11.01
CA SER A 134 0.50 17.07 -10.67
C SER A 134 0.64 17.35 -9.17
N TYR A 135 0.26 16.39 -8.33
CA TYR A 135 0.20 16.50 -6.85
C TYR A 135 -0.65 17.70 -6.36
N ASN A 136 -1.68 18.06 -7.10
CA ASN A 136 -2.58 19.17 -6.79
C ASN A 136 -3.99 18.66 -6.45
N PRO A 137 -4.54 18.95 -5.25
CA PRO A 137 -5.85 18.45 -4.83
C PRO A 137 -7.00 18.85 -5.76
N GLN A 138 -7.00 20.06 -6.31
CA GLN A 138 -8.05 20.54 -7.22
C GLN A 138 -8.01 19.76 -8.55
N LYS A 139 -6.82 19.58 -9.14
CA LYS A 139 -6.66 18.75 -10.34
C LYS A 139 -7.03 17.28 -10.06
N HIS A 140 -6.75 16.80 -8.85
CA HIS A 140 -7.12 15.45 -8.46
C HIS A 140 -8.65 15.27 -8.47
N LEU A 141 -9.40 16.25 -7.97
CA LEU A 141 -10.85 16.28 -8.07
C LEU A 141 -11.34 16.40 -9.53
N GLU A 142 -10.66 17.17 -10.38
CA GLU A 142 -10.97 17.22 -11.82
C GLU A 142 -10.79 15.83 -12.47
N GLY A 143 -9.69 15.15 -12.16
CA GLY A 143 -9.43 13.78 -12.61
C GLY A 143 -10.48 12.78 -12.12
N TYR A 144 -10.83 12.85 -10.83
CA TYR A 144 -11.91 12.06 -10.26
C TYR A 144 -13.23 12.24 -11.04
N ASN A 145 -13.66 13.49 -11.21
CA ASN A 145 -14.91 13.80 -11.92
C ASN A 145 -14.88 13.39 -13.41
N SER A 146 -13.71 13.39 -14.04
CA SER A 146 -13.57 12.99 -15.44
C SER A 146 -13.67 11.47 -15.65
N LEU A 147 -13.30 10.68 -14.63
CA LEU A 147 -13.21 9.23 -14.73
C LEU A 147 -14.35 8.49 -14.02
N LYS A 148 -14.95 9.08 -12.99
CA LYS A 148 -15.89 8.39 -12.10
C LYS A 148 -17.06 7.71 -12.84
N ASP A 149 -17.58 8.27 -13.91
CA ASP A 149 -18.73 7.71 -14.63
C ASP A 149 -18.37 6.54 -15.57
N SER A 150 -17.09 6.15 -15.61
CA SER A 150 -16.58 5.11 -16.51
C SER A 150 -15.74 4.03 -15.83
N VAL A 151 -15.59 4.07 -14.50
CA VAL A 151 -14.76 3.14 -13.72
C VAL A 151 -15.50 2.56 -12.52
N ALA A 152 -15.16 1.33 -12.14
CA ALA A 152 -15.76 0.64 -10.98
C ALA A 152 -15.08 1.04 -9.65
N ALA A 153 -13.79 1.31 -9.69
CA ALA A 153 -12.94 1.71 -8.57
C ALA A 153 -11.71 2.48 -9.09
N PHE A 154 -10.98 3.13 -8.20
CA PHE A 154 -9.67 3.70 -8.52
C PHE A 154 -8.54 2.76 -8.08
N SER A 155 -7.72 2.32 -9.03
CA SER A 155 -6.52 1.52 -8.75
C SER A 155 -5.44 2.33 -8.04
N MET A 156 -5.47 3.65 -8.21
CA MET A 156 -4.57 4.59 -7.55
C MET A 156 -5.23 5.94 -7.32
N SER A 157 -5.03 6.48 -6.10
CA SER A 157 -5.25 7.88 -5.72
C SER A 157 -3.97 8.35 -5.05
N LEU A 158 -3.09 9.05 -5.78
CA LEU A 158 -1.75 9.39 -5.30
C LEU A 158 -1.75 10.65 -4.45
N GLY A 159 -1.28 10.50 -3.21
CA GLY A 159 -1.03 11.58 -2.27
C GLY A 159 -2.07 11.69 -1.16
N THR A 160 -1.60 11.97 0.06
CA THR A 160 -2.48 12.11 1.24
C THR A 160 -3.43 13.29 1.11
N PRO A 161 -2.97 14.54 0.88
CA PRO A 161 -3.89 15.68 0.77
C PRO A 161 -4.83 15.58 -0.44
N GLN A 162 -4.41 14.92 -1.52
CA GLN A 162 -5.22 14.69 -2.70
C GLN A 162 -6.36 13.70 -2.43
N THR A 163 -6.05 12.57 -1.80
CA THR A 163 -7.05 11.54 -1.48
C THR A 163 -8.01 12.05 -0.40
N LEU A 164 -7.52 12.80 0.60
CA LEU A 164 -8.37 13.45 1.59
C LEU A 164 -9.32 14.46 0.96
N PHE A 165 -8.84 15.22 -0.02
CA PHE A 165 -9.65 16.24 -0.70
C PHE A 165 -10.87 15.67 -1.45
N ILE A 166 -10.78 14.42 -1.90
CA ILE A 166 -11.88 13.72 -2.59
C ILE A 166 -12.57 12.67 -1.73
N LEU A 167 -12.24 12.55 -0.43
CA LEU A 167 -12.74 11.45 0.41
C LEU A 167 -14.27 11.48 0.53
N ASP A 168 -14.87 12.64 0.70
CA ASP A 168 -16.33 12.78 0.76
C ASP A 168 -16.99 12.35 -0.57
N ASN A 169 -16.39 12.71 -1.71
CA ASN A 169 -16.86 12.26 -3.02
C ASN A 169 -16.75 10.74 -3.20
N LEU A 170 -15.65 10.13 -2.73
CA LEU A 170 -15.50 8.67 -2.72
C LEU A 170 -16.60 8.01 -1.90
N ASN A 171 -16.90 8.55 -0.72
CA ASN A 171 -17.92 8.02 0.18
C ASN A 171 -19.34 8.20 -0.37
N GLU A 172 -19.66 9.35 -0.97
CA GLU A 172 -20.95 9.63 -1.60
C GLU A 172 -21.22 8.72 -2.81
N ASP A 173 -20.20 8.45 -3.62
CA ASP A 173 -20.29 7.63 -4.82
C ASP A 173 -20.08 6.12 -4.55
N ASP A 174 -19.87 5.68 -3.29
CA ASP A 174 -19.42 4.34 -2.90
C ASP A 174 -18.15 3.89 -3.66
N MET A 175 -17.32 4.84 -4.06
CA MET A 175 -16.19 4.62 -4.93
C MET A 175 -14.94 4.23 -4.14
N VAL A 176 -14.54 2.97 -4.26
CA VAL A 176 -13.32 2.47 -3.61
C VAL A 176 -12.08 2.97 -4.34
N ALA A 177 -11.06 3.38 -3.58
CA ALA A 177 -9.76 3.80 -4.10
C ALA A 177 -8.60 3.18 -3.30
N VAL A 178 -7.51 2.83 -4.00
CA VAL A 178 -6.23 2.45 -3.39
C VAL A 178 -5.37 3.71 -3.27
N PRO A 179 -5.09 4.20 -2.06
CA PRO A 179 -4.26 5.39 -1.91
C PRO A 179 -2.78 5.05 -2.13
N MET A 180 -2.03 5.89 -2.82
CA MET A 180 -0.58 5.97 -2.66
C MET A 180 -0.28 6.96 -1.54
N SER A 181 -0.71 6.56 -0.35
CA SER A 181 -0.66 7.31 0.89
C SER A 181 -0.76 6.34 2.06
N TRP A 182 0.16 6.44 3.00
CA TRP A 182 0.24 5.59 4.19
C TRP A 182 -0.07 6.41 5.46
N TRP A 183 -1.04 7.29 5.35
CA TRP A 183 -1.48 8.14 6.46
C TRP A 183 -2.19 7.33 7.54
N SER A 184 -1.82 7.51 8.80
CA SER A 184 -2.40 6.77 9.93
C SER A 184 -3.91 7.00 10.10
N GLY A 185 -4.43 8.09 9.56
CA GLY A 185 -5.85 8.41 9.59
C GLY A 185 -6.74 7.45 8.82
N TRP A 186 -6.22 6.69 7.85
CA TRP A 186 -7.02 5.70 7.12
C TRP A 186 -7.55 4.58 8.02
N ALA A 187 -6.82 4.21 9.07
CA ALA A 187 -7.25 3.22 10.07
C ALA A 187 -7.97 3.84 11.27
N TYR A 188 -8.00 5.17 11.40
CA TYR A 188 -8.57 5.83 12.55
C TYR A 188 -10.11 5.88 12.48
N LYS A 189 -10.79 5.39 13.52
CA LYS A 189 -12.26 5.30 13.57
C LYS A 189 -13.00 6.65 13.48
N GLY A 190 -12.31 7.77 13.72
CA GLY A 190 -12.88 9.11 13.57
C GLY A 190 -12.96 9.60 12.13
N VAL A 191 -12.36 8.87 11.17
CA VAL A 191 -12.39 9.17 9.74
C VAL A 191 -13.19 8.08 9.03
N ASP A 192 -14.21 8.42 8.26
CA ASP A 192 -14.87 7.46 7.37
C ASP A 192 -14.00 7.21 6.12
N ALA A 193 -13.06 6.30 6.26
CA ALA A 193 -12.20 5.82 5.19
C ALA A 193 -12.63 4.44 4.64
N SER A 194 -13.92 4.09 4.76
CA SER A 194 -14.45 2.80 4.31
C SER A 194 -14.39 2.56 2.80
N THR A 195 -14.10 3.62 2.03
CA THR A 195 -13.82 3.57 0.58
C THR A 195 -12.32 3.53 0.26
N VAL A 196 -11.44 3.58 1.26
CA VAL A 196 -9.99 3.57 1.09
C VAL A 196 -9.42 2.19 1.39
N ILE A 197 -8.75 1.58 0.42
CA ILE A 197 -8.05 0.30 0.57
C ILE A 197 -6.58 0.58 0.87
N GLU A 198 -6.24 0.73 2.14
CA GLU A 198 -4.86 0.95 2.56
C GLU A 198 -4.00 -0.33 2.44
N PHE A 199 -2.69 -0.13 2.25
CA PHE A 199 -1.70 -1.21 2.22
C PHE A 199 -0.35 -0.68 2.73
N GLY A 200 0.51 -1.58 3.24
CA GLY A 200 1.83 -1.22 3.74
C GLY A 200 1.82 -0.43 5.06
N THR A 201 3.00 -0.05 5.53
CA THR A 201 3.21 0.56 6.84
C THR A 201 2.82 2.03 6.86
N GLN A 202 2.09 2.44 7.89
CA GLN A 202 1.68 3.85 8.03
C GLN A 202 2.87 4.76 8.39
N TYR A 203 2.82 6.02 7.93
CA TYR A 203 3.89 7.01 8.14
C TYR A 203 4.24 7.22 9.61
N CYS A 204 3.24 7.26 10.49
CA CYS A 204 3.46 7.39 11.93
C CYS A 204 4.25 6.19 12.49
N ALA A 205 3.88 4.96 12.09
CA ALA A 205 4.60 3.76 12.48
C ALA A 205 6.01 3.74 11.87
N ASP A 206 6.17 4.14 10.62
CA ASP A 206 7.48 4.30 9.98
C ASP A 206 8.34 5.32 10.73
N GLY A 207 7.77 6.44 11.18
CA GLY A 207 8.47 7.43 12.00
C GLY A 207 8.95 6.88 13.33
N MET A 208 8.08 6.16 14.05
CA MET A 208 8.47 5.48 15.31
C MET A 208 9.57 4.44 15.07
N ASN A 209 9.39 3.59 14.08
CA ASN A 209 10.34 2.53 13.73
C ASN A 209 11.69 3.10 13.26
N ALA A 210 11.67 4.16 12.47
CA ALA A 210 12.88 4.83 12.01
C ALA A 210 13.70 5.38 13.19
N MET A 211 13.04 6.04 14.13
CA MET A 211 13.69 6.61 15.32
C MET A 211 14.24 5.52 16.24
N ASP A 212 13.42 4.50 16.57
CA ASP A 212 13.83 3.38 17.42
C ASP A 212 15.02 2.62 16.79
N TRP A 213 14.95 2.36 15.48
CA TRP A 213 16.01 1.65 14.77
C TRP A 213 17.30 2.46 14.69
N ALA A 214 17.21 3.74 14.38
CA ALA A 214 18.35 4.65 14.30
C ALA A 214 19.07 4.73 15.67
N SER A 215 18.32 4.93 16.75
CA SER A 215 18.87 4.99 18.10
C SER A 215 19.61 3.71 18.51
N ALA A 216 19.09 2.53 18.10
CA ALA A 216 19.70 1.26 18.43
C ALA A 216 20.90 0.89 17.53
N ASN A 217 20.95 1.39 16.29
CA ASN A 217 21.88 0.87 15.27
C ASN A 217 22.90 1.89 14.77
N ALA A 218 22.71 3.21 14.90
CA ALA A 218 23.66 4.19 14.39
C ALA A 218 25.05 3.99 14.98
N GLY A 219 25.19 3.80 16.29
CA GLY A 219 26.47 3.49 16.94
C GLY A 219 27.15 2.25 16.37
N PRO A 220 26.54 1.06 16.43
CA PRO A 220 27.12 -0.16 15.85
C PRO A 220 27.48 -0.05 14.35
N LEU A 221 26.64 0.59 13.54
CA LEU A 221 26.87 0.73 12.09
C LEU A 221 28.00 1.69 11.75
N THR A 222 28.25 2.68 12.60
CA THR A 222 29.30 3.68 12.40
C THR A 222 30.58 3.41 13.21
N GLY A 223 30.69 2.23 13.85
CA GLY A 223 31.83 1.89 14.68
C GLY A 223 31.95 2.75 15.95
N GLY A 224 30.82 3.26 16.46
CA GLY A 224 30.75 4.11 17.63
C GLY A 224 30.98 5.60 17.36
N LEU A 225 30.96 6.02 16.08
CA LEU A 225 31.15 7.43 15.73
C LEU A 225 29.88 8.27 15.93
N VAL A 226 28.70 7.65 15.84
CA VAL A 226 27.41 8.32 16.02
C VAL A 226 26.70 7.75 17.24
N ASP A 227 26.36 8.62 18.19
CA ASP A 227 25.47 8.35 19.29
C ASP A 227 24.32 9.36 19.23
N ILE A 228 23.08 8.89 19.09
CA ILE A 228 21.93 9.76 18.81
C ILE A 228 21.36 10.30 20.13
N ASN A 229 21.64 11.57 20.41
CA ASN A 229 21.09 12.33 21.52
C ASN A 229 20.18 13.48 21.04
N THR A 230 20.44 13.98 19.81
CA THR A 230 19.70 15.08 19.21
C THR A 230 19.29 14.74 17.78
N VAL A 231 18.04 15.09 17.40
CA VAL A 231 17.55 14.86 16.06
C VAL A 231 16.88 16.10 15.46
N GLY A 232 16.95 16.20 14.13
CA GLY A 232 16.20 17.17 13.34
C GLY A 232 15.14 16.47 12.47
N ILE A 233 14.03 17.14 12.20
CA ILE A 233 12.97 16.64 11.33
C ILE A 233 12.79 17.60 10.17
N ILE A 234 12.79 17.08 8.94
CA ILE A 234 12.59 17.82 7.69
C ILE A 234 11.46 17.15 6.92
N GLY A 235 10.43 17.91 6.52
CA GLY A 235 9.34 17.33 5.78
C GLY A 235 8.41 18.33 5.10
N TYR A 236 7.46 17.79 4.34
CA TYR A 236 6.37 18.61 3.83
C TYR A 236 5.33 18.89 4.91
N GLU A 237 4.84 20.12 4.98
CA GLU A 237 3.72 20.51 5.83
C GLU A 237 2.40 20.01 5.20
N SER A 238 2.11 18.73 5.42
CA SER A 238 0.90 18.05 5.03
C SER A 238 0.67 16.89 5.98
N ASP A 239 -0.49 16.24 5.93
CA ASP A 239 -0.77 15.04 6.73
C ASP A 239 0.30 13.96 6.55
N TYR A 240 0.90 13.87 5.35
CA TYR A 240 2.04 13.01 5.05
C TYR A 240 3.26 13.27 5.94
N GLY A 241 3.79 14.49 5.94
CA GLY A 241 5.00 14.81 6.70
C GLY A 241 4.73 14.98 8.19
N LYS A 242 3.57 15.53 8.58
CA LYS A 242 3.15 15.67 9.98
C LYS A 242 2.99 14.30 10.68
N ASP A 243 2.43 13.31 9.98
CA ASP A 243 2.23 11.97 10.53
C ASP A 243 3.57 11.27 10.81
N PHE A 244 4.51 11.34 9.87
CA PHE A 244 5.88 10.84 10.07
C PHE A 244 6.60 11.57 11.20
N ALA A 245 6.53 12.90 11.22
CA ALA A 245 7.15 13.73 12.27
C ALA A 245 6.59 13.41 13.65
N PHE A 246 5.30 13.15 13.75
CA PHE A 246 4.68 12.73 15.01
C PHE A 246 5.27 11.41 15.51
N GLY A 247 5.38 10.40 14.63
CA GLY A 247 5.98 9.11 14.98
C GLY A 247 7.40 9.26 15.52
N ILE A 248 8.22 10.09 14.87
CA ILE A 248 9.59 10.38 15.33
C ILE A 248 9.58 11.03 16.71
N LYS A 249 8.76 12.08 16.91
CA LYS A 249 8.66 12.79 18.20
C LYS A 249 8.23 11.86 19.33
N ALA A 250 7.25 10.99 19.08
CA ALA A 250 6.79 10.00 20.07
C ALA A 250 7.90 9.01 20.46
N ALA A 251 8.62 8.47 19.48
CA ALA A 251 9.71 7.53 19.74
C ALA A 251 10.94 8.22 20.38
N ALA A 252 11.27 9.44 19.96
CA ALA A 252 12.34 10.24 20.54
C ALA A 252 12.08 10.52 22.04
N ALA A 253 10.83 10.87 22.39
CA ALA A 253 10.43 11.05 23.80
C ALA A 253 10.60 9.77 24.63
N ASN A 254 10.23 8.61 24.06
CA ASN A 254 10.41 7.30 24.72
C ASN A 254 11.90 6.96 24.90
N ALA A 255 12.75 7.32 23.96
CA ALA A 255 14.19 7.07 23.98
C ALA A 255 14.99 8.11 24.80
N GLY A 256 14.36 9.22 25.24
CA GLY A 256 15.04 10.33 25.89
C GLY A 256 15.92 11.15 24.94
N VAL A 257 15.62 11.15 23.65
CA VAL A 257 16.32 11.88 22.59
C VAL A 257 15.64 13.24 22.38
N GLU A 258 16.44 14.29 22.25
CA GLU A 258 15.95 15.66 21.99
C GLU A 258 15.61 15.85 20.52
N VAL A 259 14.40 16.33 20.21
CA VAL A 259 14.08 16.90 18.91
C VAL A 259 14.51 18.36 18.91
N ALA A 260 15.71 18.64 18.44
CA ALA A 260 16.32 19.96 18.50
C ALA A 260 15.60 20.99 17.62
N TRP A 261 15.06 20.58 16.50
CA TRP A 261 14.27 21.40 15.59
C TRP A 261 13.43 20.56 14.64
N GLU A 262 12.37 21.18 14.11
CA GLU A 262 11.51 20.66 13.07
C GLU A 262 11.35 21.72 11.98
N TYR A 263 11.46 21.33 10.71
CA TYR A 263 11.19 22.16 9.55
C TYR A 263 10.21 21.47 8.64
N LEU A 264 8.98 21.93 8.67
CA LEU A 264 7.92 21.50 7.77
C LEU A 264 7.47 22.72 6.94
N ALA A 265 7.31 22.53 5.63
CA ALA A 265 6.80 23.55 4.73
C ALA A 265 5.95 22.92 3.61
N PRO A 266 4.94 23.63 3.06
CA PRO A 266 4.18 23.15 1.91
C PRO A 266 5.11 22.77 0.75
N PRO A 267 4.79 21.74 -0.05
CA PRO A 267 5.66 21.31 -1.16
C PRO A 267 6.05 22.42 -2.12
N THR A 268 5.14 23.39 -2.35
CA THR A 268 5.36 24.54 -3.25
C THR A 268 6.19 25.67 -2.64
N GLU A 269 6.37 25.67 -1.33
CA GLU A 269 7.09 26.70 -0.55
C GLU A 269 8.32 26.17 0.16
N PHE A 270 8.64 24.88 -0.05
CA PHE A 270 9.77 24.24 0.62
C PHE A 270 11.12 24.83 0.18
N ASP A 271 11.84 25.43 1.11
CA ASP A 271 13.14 26.04 0.88
C ASP A 271 14.27 25.08 1.29
N VAL A 272 14.92 24.48 0.28
CA VAL A 272 16.10 23.62 0.46
C VAL A 272 17.23 24.35 1.19
N THR A 273 17.42 25.65 0.92
CA THR A 273 18.49 26.44 1.55
C THR A 273 18.25 26.58 3.05
N GLN A 274 17.01 26.75 3.46
CA GLN A 274 16.63 26.79 4.88
C GLN A 274 16.86 25.44 5.56
N ALA A 275 16.44 24.32 4.92
CA ALA A 275 16.66 22.97 5.45
C ALA A 275 18.16 22.67 5.63
N VAL A 276 18.98 22.96 4.62
CA VAL A 276 20.45 22.82 4.69
C VAL A 276 21.03 23.74 5.76
N GLY A 277 20.57 24.99 5.82
CA GLY A 277 20.99 25.98 6.82
C GLY A 277 20.79 25.50 8.26
N LEU A 278 19.67 24.81 8.54
CA LEU A 278 19.41 24.22 9.86
C LEU A 278 20.41 23.11 10.19
N LEU A 279 20.67 22.18 9.25
CA LEU A 279 21.66 21.11 9.44
C LEU A 279 23.05 21.66 9.74
N VAL A 280 23.44 22.78 9.10
CA VAL A 280 24.78 23.41 9.26
C VAL A 280 24.86 24.25 10.54
N THR A 281 23.83 25.05 10.85
CA THR A 281 23.90 26.03 11.94
C THR A 281 23.37 25.49 13.27
N LYS A 282 22.56 24.44 13.24
CA LYS A 282 22.03 23.73 14.40
C LYS A 282 22.29 22.22 14.22
N PRO A 283 23.55 21.79 14.31
CA PRO A 283 23.92 20.41 14.02
C PRO A 283 23.20 19.45 14.97
N VAL A 284 22.85 18.29 14.44
CA VAL A 284 22.19 17.18 15.13
C VAL A 284 22.93 15.88 14.83
N ASP A 285 22.75 14.86 15.68
CA ASP A 285 23.36 13.55 15.49
C ASP A 285 22.70 12.79 14.33
N ALA A 286 21.36 12.96 14.19
CA ALA A 286 20.62 12.39 13.07
C ALA A 286 19.52 13.34 12.58
N TYR A 287 19.10 13.16 11.32
CA TYR A 287 17.87 13.81 10.80
C TYR A 287 16.97 12.82 10.08
N PHE A 288 15.67 13.14 10.11
CA PHE A 288 14.61 12.36 9.48
C PHE A 288 13.96 13.19 8.38
N LEU A 289 13.73 12.57 7.22
CA LEU A 289 13.31 13.34 6.04
C LEU A 289 12.11 12.71 5.36
N ALA A 290 11.04 13.52 5.19
CA ALA A 290 9.80 13.19 4.52
C ALA A 290 9.43 14.26 3.48
N THR A 291 10.05 14.20 2.30
CA THR A 291 9.87 15.16 1.19
C THR A 291 9.65 14.44 -0.14
N GLY A 292 9.48 15.18 -1.23
CA GLY A 292 9.49 14.62 -2.58
C GLY A 292 10.90 14.27 -3.06
N LEU A 293 10.96 13.44 -4.10
CA LEU A 293 12.19 12.86 -4.65
C LEU A 293 13.21 13.89 -5.14
N ALA A 294 12.74 15.05 -5.63
CA ALA A 294 13.66 16.09 -6.10
C ALA A 294 14.36 16.84 -4.96
N VAL A 295 13.74 16.91 -3.78
CA VAL A 295 14.22 17.68 -2.61
C VAL A 295 15.24 16.89 -1.80
N ALA A 296 14.99 15.61 -1.56
CA ALA A 296 15.81 14.77 -0.69
C ALA A 296 17.32 14.78 -1.03
N PRO A 297 17.76 14.56 -2.29
CA PRO A 297 19.18 14.59 -2.64
C PRO A 297 19.78 16.00 -2.55
N GLN A 298 18.98 17.06 -2.72
CA GLN A 298 19.46 18.44 -2.59
C GLN A 298 19.73 18.81 -1.13
N VAL A 299 18.87 18.37 -0.20
CA VAL A 299 19.10 18.59 1.25
C VAL A 299 20.34 17.82 1.70
N ALA A 300 20.42 16.52 1.42
CA ALA A 300 21.56 15.69 1.82
C ALA A 300 22.88 16.16 1.16
N GLY A 301 22.85 16.39 -0.16
CA GLY A 301 24.02 16.87 -0.92
C GLY A 301 24.45 18.27 -0.53
N GLY A 302 23.51 19.19 -0.28
CA GLY A 302 23.78 20.54 0.16
C GLY A 302 24.44 20.60 1.54
N ALA A 303 23.99 19.79 2.49
CA ALA A 303 24.62 19.64 3.80
C ALA A 303 26.04 19.06 3.68
N ALA A 304 26.21 18.00 2.88
CA ALA A 304 27.50 17.36 2.64
C ALA A 304 28.51 18.30 2.00
N GLN A 305 28.10 19.18 1.08
CA GLN A 305 28.98 20.24 0.50
C GLN A 305 29.45 21.26 1.54
N GLN A 306 28.74 21.42 2.64
CA GLN A 306 29.12 22.25 3.77
C GLN A 306 29.91 21.45 4.85
N GLY A 307 30.27 20.19 4.56
CA GLY A 307 30.98 19.32 5.49
C GLY A 307 30.14 18.70 6.59
N VAL A 308 28.81 18.71 6.44
CA VAL A 308 27.86 18.19 7.44
C VAL A 308 27.15 16.93 6.90
N THR A 309 27.42 15.78 7.51
CA THR A 309 26.85 14.48 7.12
C THR A 309 26.35 13.71 8.34
N PRO A 310 25.25 14.14 8.97
CA PRO A 310 24.66 13.42 10.10
C PRO A 310 24.10 12.07 9.65
N PHE A 311 23.83 11.17 10.60
CA PHE A 311 23.05 9.97 10.31
C PHE A 311 21.65 10.37 9.78
N ALA A 312 21.09 9.62 8.84
CA ALA A 312 19.83 10.01 8.22
C ALA A 312 18.89 8.83 7.97
N MET A 313 17.60 9.05 8.23
CA MET A 313 16.53 8.14 7.88
C MET A 313 15.55 8.84 6.95
N PHE A 314 15.38 8.31 5.76
CA PHE A 314 14.44 8.84 4.77
C PHE A 314 13.17 8.00 4.75
N LEU A 315 12.04 8.65 4.71
CA LEU A 315 10.79 7.95 4.40
C LEU A 315 10.87 7.43 2.95
N GLY A 316 10.28 6.27 2.67
CA GLY A 316 10.42 5.60 1.36
C GLY A 316 10.04 6.45 0.16
N THR A 317 9.07 7.35 0.33
CA THR A 317 8.68 8.35 -0.67
C THR A 317 9.75 9.42 -0.95
N SER A 318 10.78 9.50 -0.13
CA SER A 318 11.91 10.45 -0.28
C SER A 318 13.16 9.79 -0.85
N TYR A 319 13.10 8.49 -1.19
CA TYR A 319 14.23 7.75 -1.75
C TYR A 319 13.93 7.24 -3.17
N ASN A 320 14.93 7.31 -4.05
CA ASN A 320 14.87 6.81 -5.42
C ASN A 320 16.19 6.12 -5.80
N ASP A 321 16.11 5.04 -6.55
CA ASP A 321 17.25 4.29 -7.11
C ASP A 321 18.20 5.17 -7.95
N ALA A 322 17.67 6.21 -8.61
CA ALA A 322 18.49 7.19 -9.35
C ALA A 322 19.56 7.89 -8.48
N PHE A 323 19.39 7.94 -7.16
CA PHE A 323 20.38 8.59 -6.28
C PHE A 323 21.69 7.80 -6.18
N VAL A 324 21.64 6.49 -6.40
CA VAL A 324 22.79 5.58 -6.42
C VAL A 324 23.15 5.06 -7.81
N ALA A 325 22.45 5.54 -8.85
CA ALA A 325 22.74 5.18 -10.23
C ALA A 325 24.15 5.64 -10.64
N GLU A 326 24.72 4.98 -11.65
CA GLU A 326 26.02 5.38 -12.21
C GLU A 326 25.95 6.82 -12.73
N GLY A 327 26.93 7.64 -12.35
CA GLY A 327 27.01 9.06 -12.70
C GLY A 327 26.19 9.99 -11.79
N SER A 328 25.44 9.50 -10.81
CA SER A 328 24.77 10.36 -9.83
C SER A 328 25.78 11.11 -8.95
N ALA A 329 25.62 12.43 -8.85
CA ALA A 329 26.49 13.30 -8.06
C ALA A 329 26.40 13.02 -6.54
N VAL A 330 25.34 12.38 -6.09
CA VAL A 330 25.11 12.05 -4.66
C VAL A 330 25.36 10.57 -4.34
N LYS A 331 25.74 9.73 -5.33
CA LYS A 331 25.93 8.29 -5.17
C LYS A 331 26.80 7.94 -3.95
N GLY A 332 28.01 8.49 -3.88
CA GLY A 332 28.94 8.21 -2.77
C GLY A 332 28.42 8.62 -1.40
N LEU A 333 27.59 9.68 -1.33
CA LEU A 333 26.94 10.09 -0.08
C LEU A 333 25.87 9.09 0.34
N PHE A 334 25.01 8.67 -0.58
CA PHE A 334 23.94 7.72 -0.27
C PHE A 334 24.49 6.33 0.07
N GLU A 335 25.57 5.89 -0.57
CA GLU A 335 26.24 4.62 -0.26
C GLU A 335 27.21 4.69 0.94
N SER A 336 27.35 5.85 1.59
CA SER A 336 28.29 6.06 2.72
C SER A 336 28.02 5.17 3.94
N GLY A 337 26.83 4.62 4.08
CA GLY A 337 26.37 3.90 5.26
C GLY A 337 25.85 4.82 6.38
N LEU A 338 25.68 6.12 6.10
CA LEU A 338 25.04 7.09 7.00
C LEU A 338 23.58 7.36 6.66
N ILE A 339 23.12 6.97 5.45
CA ILE A 339 21.76 7.18 4.98
C ILE A 339 21.04 5.84 4.84
N TYR A 340 19.84 5.76 5.37
CA TYR A 340 18.92 4.62 5.27
C TYR A 340 17.54 5.09 4.85
N ALA A 341 16.71 4.19 4.33
CA ALA A 341 15.34 4.51 3.93
C ALA A 341 14.35 3.47 4.43
N MET A 342 13.13 3.91 4.71
CA MET A 342 11.96 3.05 4.92
C MET A 342 11.44 2.60 3.56
N SER A 343 10.75 1.46 3.47
CA SER A 343 10.25 0.92 2.20
C SER A 343 8.79 0.47 2.30
N PHE A 344 7.87 1.36 2.65
CA PHE A 344 6.41 1.13 2.62
C PHE A 344 5.90 -0.20 3.21
N GLY A 345 6.68 -0.89 4.04
CA GLY A 345 6.40 -2.26 4.48
C GLY A 345 6.58 -3.33 3.40
N ILE A 346 7.03 -2.96 2.19
CA ILE A 346 7.30 -3.88 1.07
C ILE A 346 8.81 -3.95 0.85
N ALA A 347 9.34 -5.16 0.71
CA ALA A 347 10.75 -5.35 0.39
C ALA A 347 11.08 -4.87 -1.04
N PRO A 348 12.34 -4.47 -1.34
CA PRO A 348 12.75 -4.04 -2.68
C PRO A 348 12.57 -5.10 -3.76
N TYR A 349 12.75 -4.68 -5.00
CA TYR A 349 12.53 -5.46 -6.23
C TYR A 349 13.22 -6.84 -6.24
N GLU A 350 14.41 -6.98 -5.65
CA GLU A 350 15.20 -8.23 -5.62
C GLU A 350 14.78 -9.20 -4.51
N ALA A 351 13.81 -8.86 -3.67
CA ALA A 351 13.41 -9.72 -2.56
C ALA A 351 12.92 -11.10 -3.04
N ASP A 352 13.22 -12.12 -2.24
CA ASP A 352 12.92 -13.52 -2.56
C ASP A 352 11.57 -13.94 -1.95
N THR A 353 10.49 -13.53 -2.60
CA THR A 353 9.12 -14.02 -2.32
C THR A 353 8.44 -14.44 -3.62
N VAL A 354 7.36 -15.21 -3.53
CA VAL A 354 6.58 -15.64 -4.70
C VAL A 354 6.07 -14.41 -5.46
N GLY A 355 5.52 -13.42 -4.76
CA GLY A 355 5.01 -12.19 -5.37
C GLY A 355 6.09 -11.39 -6.10
N HIS A 356 7.30 -11.25 -5.52
CA HIS A 356 8.43 -10.58 -6.19
C HIS A 356 8.92 -11.34 -7.43
N ALA A 357 8.99 -12.68 -7.37
CA ALA A 357 9.38 -13.49 -8.53
C ALA A 357 8.39 -13.35 -9.69
N THR A 358 7.09 -13.41 -9.39
CA THR A 358 6.00 -13.22 -10.35
C THR A 358 6.05 -11.80 -10.95
N MET A 359 6.24 -10.79 -10.12
CA MET A 359 6.39 -9.39 -10.53
C MET A 359 7.55 -9.22 -11.52
N ARG A 360 8.74 -9.70 -11.17
CA ARG A 360 9.94 -9.60 -12.05
C ARG A 360 9.72 -10.28 -13.39
N GLN A 361 9.13 -11.47 -13.40
CA GLN A 361 8.84 -12.20 -14.64
C GLN A 361 7.86 -11.43 -15.55
N THR A 362 6.87 -10.78 -14.96
CA THR A 362 5.86 -10.04 -15.72
C THR A 362 6.40 -8.69 -16.18
N LEU A 363 7.08 -7.93 -15.31
CA LEU A 363 7.71 -6.67 -15.66
C LEU A 363 8.76 -6.83 -16.76
N GLY A 364 9.53 -7.93 -16.77
CA GLY A 364 10.50 -8.24 -17.81
C GLY A 364 9.90 -8.38 -19.22
N GLN A 365 8.58 -8.48 -19.35
CA GLN A 365 7.88 -8.43 -20.63
C GLN A 365 7.60 -6.99 -21.10
N ILE A 366 7.74 -6.00 -20.22
CA ILE A 366 7.36 -4.60 -20.44
C ILE A 366 8.59 -3.69 -20.37
N THR A 367 9.51 -3.93 -19.44
CA THR A 367 10.68 -3.07 -19.18
C THR A 367 11.85 -3.89 -18.61
N ASP A 368 13.06 -3.46 -18.93
CA ASP A 368 14.31 -3.99 -18.33
C ASP A 368 14.73 -3.19 -17.09
N SER A 369 13.99 -2.15 -16.74
CA SER A 369 14.26 -1.31 -15.56
C SER A 369 13.70 -1.94 -14.29
N ALA A 370 14.43 -1.77 -13.18
CA ALA A 370 13.98 -2.10 -11.83
C ALA A 370 13.84 -0.80 -11.02
N SER A 371 12.82 -0.73 -10.15
CA SER A 371 12.61 0.40 -9.25
C SER A 371 11.73 -0.06 -8.07
N THR A 372 11.96 0.49 -6.89
CA THR A 372 11.09 0.30 -5.72
C THR A 372 9.66 0.79 -5.97
N PHE A 373 9.46 1.75 -6.87
CA PHE A 373 8.12 2.23 -7.22
C PHE A 373 7.34 1.23 -8.07
N PHE A 374 7.99 0.41 -8.91
CA PHE A 374 7.31 -0.74 -9.53
C PHE A 374 6.74 -1.69 -8.49
N VAL A 375 7.52 -1.97 -7.43
CA VAL A 375 7.08 -2.83 -6.33
C VAL A 375 5.89 -2.25 -5.61
N GLY A 376 5.88 -0.94 -5.33
CA GLY A 376 4.75 -0.22 -4.74
C GLY A 376 3.51 -0.29 -5.62
N GLY A 377 3.67 -0.04 -6.92
CA GLY A 377 2.58 -0.14 -7.90
C GLY A 377 1.99 -1.54 -7.97
N TRP A 378 2.84 -2.55 -8.11
CA TRP A 378 2.43 -3.97 -8.15
C TRP A 378 1.77 -4.41 -6.84
N GLY A 379 2.45 -4.20 -5.70
CA GLY A 379 2.02 -4.69 -4.39
C GLY A 379 0.67 -4.13 -3.95
N SER A 380 0.39 -2.85 -4.26
CA SER A 380 -0.88 -2.20 -3.95
C SER A 380 -2.10 -2.92 -4.56
N GLN A 381 -1.92 -3.60 -5.69
CA GLN A 381 -3.03 -4.18 -6.43
C GLN A 381 -3.52 -5.53 -5.87
N TYR A 382 -2.73 -6.21 -5.04
CA TYR A 382 -3.20 -7.42 -4.35
C TYR A 382 -4.45 -7.15 -3.50
N HIS A 383 -4.47 -6.00 -2.82
CA HIS A 383 -5.60 -5.63 -1.97
C HIS A 383 -6.86 -5.37 -2.80
N LEU A 384 -6.75 -4.60 -3.88
CA LEU A 384 -7.87 -4.34 -4.78
C LEU A 384 -8.37 -5.63 -5.47
N LYS A 385 -7.44 -6.51 -5.90
CA LYS A 385 -7.78 -7.82 -6.47
C LYS A 385 -8.61 -8.64 -5.48
N GLY A 386 -8.16 -8.77 -4.23
CA GLY A 386 -8.89 -9.51 -3.20
C GLY A 386 -10.28 -8.93 -2.93
N VAL A 387 -10.43 -7.61 -2.96
CA VAL A 387 -11.72 -6.92 -2.83
C VAL A 387 -12.64 -7.25 -4.00
N LEU A 388 -12.16 -7.18 -5.24
CA LEU A 388 -12.96 -7.50 -6.43
C LEU A 388 -13.37 -8.97 -6.46
N GLU A 389 -12.46 -9.89 -6.10
CA GLU A 389 -12.77 -11.33 -5.98
C GLU A 389 -13.85 -11.59 -4.92
N ALA A 390 -13.77 -10.91 -3.77
CA ALA A 390 -14.77 -11.02 -2.72
C ALA A 390 -16.14 -10.45 -3.15
N ALA A 391 -16.15 -9.35 -3.92
CA ALA A 391 -17.36 -8.76 -4.47
C ALA A 391 -18.04 -9.70 -5.50
N VAL A 392 -17.26 -10.32 -6.40
CA VAL A 392 -17.78 -11.34 -7.34
C VAL A 392 -18.32 -12.54 -6.58
N LYS A 393 -17.60 -13.05 -5.60
CA LYS A 393 -18.05 -14.17 -4.75
C LYS A 393 -19.33 -13.82 -4.00
N GLY A 394 -19.49 -12.57 -3.59
CA GLY A 394 -20.70 -12.04 -2.95
C GLY A 394 -21.85 -11.76 -3.94
N GLY A 395 -21.64 -11.94 -5.25
CA GLY A 395 -22.65 -11.73 -6.30
C GLY A 395 -22.96 -10.24 -6.58
N ASP A 396 -22.10 -9.30 -6.14
CA ASP A 396 -22.36 -7.85 -6.27
C ASP A 396 -21.09 -7.06 -6.60
N LEU A 397 -20.91 -6.74 -7.89
CA LEU A 397 -19.86 -5.89 -8.43
C LEU A 397 -20.31 -4.42 -8.60
N THR A 398 -21.42 -4.00 -8.03
CA THR A 398 -21.71 -2.56 -7.93
C THR A 398 -20.70 -1.89 -7.00
N ARG A 399 -20.53 -0.58 -7.08
CA ARG A 399 -19.65 0.18 -6.18
C ARG A 399 -19.97 -0.11 -4.71
N ALA A 400 -21.25 -0.11 -4.35
CA ALA A 400 -21.68 -0.49 -3.00
C ALA A 400 -21.28 -1.92 -2.61
N GLY A 401 -21.33 -2.88 -3.56
CA GLY A 401 -20.86 -4.26 -3.35
C GLY A 401 -19.35 -4.32 -3.17
N ILE A 402 -18.58 -3.59 -3.97
CA ILE A 402 -17.11 -3.46 -3.88
C ILE A 402 -16.71 -2.81 -2.55
N ARG A 403 -17.36 -1.69 -2.16
CA ARG A 403 -17.13 -1.03 -0.86
C ARG A 403 -17.40 -1.98 0.32
N ARG A 404 -18.48 -2.73 0.26
CA ARG A 404 -18.83 -3.72 1.29
C ARG A 404 -17.78 -4.83 1.38
N ALA A 405 -17.23 -5.30 0.26
CA ALA A 405 -16.14 -6.26 0.24
C ALA A 405 -14.85 -5.65 0.82
N ALA A 406 -14.54 -4.40 0.51
CA ALA A 406 -13.36 -3.70 1.01
C ALA A 406 -13.30 -3.58 2.54
N THR A 407 -14.43 -3.68 3.23
CA THR A 407 -14.47 -3.59 4.70
C THR A 407 -14.45 -4.93 5.41
N ASN A 408 -14.34 -6.07 4.71
CA ASN A 408 -14.45 -7.39 5.36
C ASN A 408 -13.65 -8.53 4.71
N VAL A 409 -12.71 -8.25 3.81
CA VAL A 409 -11.89 -9.27 3.17
C VAL A 409 -10.52 -9.40 3.83
N THR A 410 -9.99 -10.64 3.91
CA THR A 410 -8.58 -10.88 4.24
C THR A 410 -7.82 -11.09 2.94
N VAL A 411 -6.72 -10.36 2.77
CA VAL A 411 -5.91 -10.34 1.56
C VAL A 411 -4.51 -10.84 1.84
N SER A 412 -4.02 -11.75 0.99
CA SER A 412 -2.63 -12.18 0.90
C SER A 412 -1.96 -11.54 -0.33
N SER A 413 -0.68 -11.21 -0.21
CA SER A 413 0.15 -10.59 -1.25
C SER A 413 1.31 -11.50 -1.70
N ASP A 414 1.13 -12.81 -1.67
CA ASP A 414 2.17 -13.79 -2.05
C ASP A 414 3.52 -13.56 -1.35
N GLY A 415 3.45 -13.13 -0.08
CA GLY A 415 4.60 -12.87 0.78
C GLY A 415 5.30 -11.53 0.58
N MET A 416 4.77 -10.64 -0.28
CA MET A 416 5.31 -9.29 -0.44
C MET A 416 5.06 -8.41 0.78
N MET A 417 3.89 -8.57 1.41
CA MET A 417 3.46 -7.90 2.64
C MET A 417 2.83 -8.93 3.58
N PRO A 418 2.69 -8.64 4.88
CA PRO A 418 1.87 -9.44 5.79
C PRO A 418 0.43 -9.58 5.28
N GLU A 419 -0.23 -10.70 5.65
CA GLU A 419 -1.66 -10.85 5.40
C GLU A 419 -2.45 -9.78 6.18
N LYS A 420 -3.41 -9.13 5.51
CA LYS A 420 -4.21 -8.04 6.10
C LYS A 420 -5.69 -8.32 6.02
N LYS A 421 -6.39 -8.16 7.14
CA LYS A 421 -7.84 -8.08 7.18
C LYS A 421 -8.26 -6.62 6.99
N LEU A 422 -8.78 -6.29 5.82
CA LEU A 422 -9.32 -4.97 5.53
C LEU A 422 -10.53 -4.65 6.41
N GLY A 423 -10.72 -3.37 6.74
CA GLY A 423 -11.80 -2.91 7.63
C GLY A 423 -11.62 -3.30 9.10
N SER A 424 -10.47 -3.85 9.50
CA SER A 424 -10.20 -4.18 10.91
C SER A 424 -10.04 -2.94 11.81
N GLY A 425 -9.76 -1.77 11.23
CA GLY A 425 -9.40 -0.56 11.96
C GLY A 425 -8.04 -0.65 12.66
N LEU A 426 -7.20 -1.61 12.23
CA LEU A 426 -5.83 -1.77 12.71
C LEU A 426 -4.84 -1.43 11.59
N PRO A 427 -3.85 -0.58 11.86
CA PRO A 427 -2.83 -0.21 10.89
C PRO A 427 -1.82 -1.33 10.66
N ASP A 428 -1.12 -1.26 9.53
CA ASP A 428 0.13 -1.97 9.35
C ASP A 428 1.25 -1.16 9.99
N VAL A 429 1.99 -1.80 10.91
CA VAL A 429 2.99 -1.12 11.74
C VAL A 429 4.41 -1.67 11.54
N ALA A 430 4.57 -2.72 10.74
CA ALA A 430 5.87 -3.35 10.50
C ALA A 430 6.58 -2.72 9.30
N SER A 431 7.74 -2.13 9.54
CA SER A 431 8.55 -1.44 8.52
C SER A 431 9.61 -2.35 7.91
N THR A 432 9.94 -2.10 6.65
CA THR A 432 11.16 -2.61 6.02
C THR A 432 12.17 -1.48 5.91
N ILE A 433 13.37 -1.69 6.45
CA ILE A 433 14.46 -0.73 6.44
C ILE A 433 15.49 -1.16 5.39
N THR A 434 15.86 -0.24 4.54
CA THR A 434 16.79 -0.46 3.44
C THR A 434 18.00 0.45 3.54
N LYS A 435 19.10 0.01 2.94
CA LYS A 435 20.31 0.79 2.73
C LYS A 435 20.47 1.05 1.24
N PRO A 436 20.73 2.29 0.83
CA PRO A 436 21.08 2.61 -0.55
C PRO A 436 22.29 1.78 -1.05
N ASP A 437 22.16 1.18 -2.22
CA ASP A 437 23.20 0.32 -2.83
C ASP A 437 23.01 0.28 -4.36
N GLY A 438 23.87 0.95 -5.09
CA GLY A 438 23.83 0.99 -6.56
C GLY A 438 24.36 -0.27 -7.24
N SER A 439 24.75 -1.30 -6.49
CA SER A 439 25.12 -2.60 -7.06
C SER A 439 23.91 -3.48 -7.41
N VAL A 440 22.71 -3.12 -6.90
CA VAL A 440 21.45 -3.78 -7.20
C VAL A 440 20.55 -2.89 -8.05
N GLY A 441 19.70 -3.50 -8.89
CA GLY A 441 18.89 -2.78 -9.86
C GLY A 441 17.86 -1.83 -9.23
N SER A 442 17.31 -2.17 -8.07
CA SER A 442 16.39 -1.31 -7.30
C SER A 442 17.07 -0.22 -6.49
N GLY A 443 18.41 -0.16 -6.50
CA GLY A 443 19.18 0.86 -5.79
C GLY A 443 19.20 0.71 -4.27
N ALA A 444 18.65 -0.35 -3.68
CA ALA A 444 18.60 -0.53 -2.24
C ALA A 444 18.58 -2.01 -1.83
N VAL A 445 19.25 -2.33 -0.73
CA VAL A 445 19.24 -3.68 -0.11
C VAL A 445 18.54 -3.64 1.23
N VAL A 446 17.82 -4.71 1.56
CA VAL A 446 17.14 -4.86 2.86
C VAL A 446 18.15 -5.01 3.98
N VAL A 447 18.06 -4.16 4.99
CA VAL A 447 18.84 -4.26 6.24
C VAL A 447 18.00 -4.94 7.33
N LYS A 448 16.70 -4.60 7.38
CA LYS A 448 15.77 -5.17 8.34
C LYS A 448 14.37 -5.26 7.72
N LYS A 449 13.80 -6.45 7.68
CA LYS A 449 12.43 -6.70 7.27
C LYS A 449 11.52 -6.84 8.49
N ASP A 450 10.26 -6.48 8.35
CA ASP A 450 9.18 -6.65 9.33
C ASP A 450 9.57 -6.11 10.72
N TYR A 451 10.22 -4.96 10.76
CA TYR A 451 10.66 -4.33 12.00
C TYR A 451 9.52 -3.58 12.67
N VAL A 452 9.27 -3.92 13.92
CA VAL A 452 8.40 -3.17 14.84
C VAL A 452 9.25 -2.78 16.03
N GLY A 453 9.54 -1.49 16.16
CA GLY A 453 10.32 -0.95 17.25
C GLY A 453 9.53 -0.93 18.58
N PRO A 454 10.21 -0.70 19.72
CA PRO A 454 9.57 -0.60 21.03
C PRO A 454 8.43 0.42 21.07
N SER A 455 8.61 1.58 20.44
CA SER A 455 7.62 2.67 20.43
C SER A 455 6.37 2.28 19.66
N ALA A 456 6.50 1.77 18.43
CA ALA A 456 5.37 1.31 17.62
C ALA A 456 4.66 0.11 18.24
N SER A 457 5.41 -0.80 18.91
CA SER A 457 4.85 -1.96 19.60
C SER A 457 4.04 -1.59 20.84
N ALA A 458 4.42 -0.52 21.54
CA ALA A 458 3.76 -0.07 22.78
C ALA A 458 2.65 0.96 22.51
N TYR A 459 2.55 1.49 21.28
CA TYR A 459 1.61 2.56 20.95
C TYR A 459 0.16 2.05 20.90
N ASP A 460 -0.76 2.83 21.46
CA ASP A 460 -2.20 2.54 21.39
C ASP A 460 -2.78 3.04 20.06
N TRP A 461 -2.78 2.18 19.06
CA TRP A 461 -3.28 2.48 17.71
C TRP A 461 -4.78 2.78 17.65
N SER A 462 -5.53 2.56 18.75
CA SER A 462 -6.96 2.91 18.80
C SER A 462 -7.22 4.41 18.88
N VAL A 463 -6.25 5.18 19.36
CA VAL A 463 -6.35 6.65 19.46
C VAL A 463 -5.83 7.37 18.21
N GLY A 464 -5.15 6.68 17.33
CA GLY A 464 -4.56 7.23 16.11
C GLY A 464 -3.48 8.28 16.37
N CYS A 465 -2.58 8.48 15.42
CA CYS A 465 -1.58 9.56 15.47
C CYS A 465 -2.22 10.96 15.26
N LEU A 466 -3.50 11.02 14.93
CA LEU A 466 -4.25 12.23 14.58
C LEU A 466 -4.56 13.18 15.73
N LEU A 467 -4.55 12.73 16.99
CA LEU A 467 -4.90 13.59 18.15
C LEU A 467 -3.96 14.82 18.31
N TYR A 468 -2.85 14.84 17.57
CA TYR A 468 -1.87 15.92 17.60
C TYR A 468 -1.81 16.74 16.30
N THR A 469 -2.60 16.36 15.28
CA THR A 469 -2.80 17.14 14.07
C THR A 469 -4.13 17.88 14.09
N SER A 470 -4.84 17.91 15.23
CA SER A 470 -6.22 18.37 15.39
C SER A 470 -6.46 19.89 15.19
N ASP A 471 -5.45 20.68 14.83
CA ASP A 471 -5.70 22.01 14.27
C ASP A 471 -6.44 21.92 12.91
N ALA A 472 -6.39 20.75 12.24
CA ALA A 472 -7.12 20.52 10.99
C ALA A 472 -8.61 20.17 11.17
N ALA A 473 -9.06 19.78 12.38
CA ALA A 473 -10.46 19.49 12.65
C ALA A 473 -11.26 20.79 12.92
N ASP A 474 -10.61 21.84 13.42
CA ASP A 474 -11.24 23.16 13.67
C ASP A 474 -11.36 24.02 12.40
N GLU A 475 -10.58 23.75 11.35
CA GLU A 475 -10.68 24.46 10.07
C GLU A 475 -11.78 23.92 9.13
N ARG A 476 -12.46 22.82 9.50
CA ARG A 476 -13.54 22.20 8.71
C ARG A 476 -14.96 22.46 9.25
N GLN A 477 -15.13 23.43 10.17
CA GLN A 477 -16.47 23.88 10.62
C GLN A 477 -16.94 25.12 9.89
#